data_1b8cca86b55e37cd8b5ce63eed40334d
#
_entry.id   1b8cca86b55e37cd8b5ce63eed40334d
#
_cell.length_a   1.000
_cell.length_b   1.000
_cell.length_c   1.000
_cell.angle_alpha   90.00
_cell.angle_beta   90.00
_cell.angle_gamma   90.00
#
_symmetry.space_group_name_H-M   'P 1'
#
loop_
_entity.id
_entity.type
_entity.pdbx_description
1 polymer ?
#
loop_
_entity_poly.entity_id
_entity_poly.type
_entity_poly.pdbx_seq_one_letter_code
_entity_poly.pdbx_strand_id
1 'polypeptide(L)'
;MLTRLNFIQKSMRQLLTTFSLTFKQWGLLLSLPILLSLGISYAITGYVVHDKAREVGNFNLERLDELLLQSDSISEFAMTLKEGDCGKLREYMRFRPYYRGVLLFNDKTFYCSSMTGNIELPLNSLLPEYQLKDSARYIVPETPARLGVPAIIVISKDAQTHRGAIVVLEGQYLIDSFIQPEVSPRPVDTVVLGLHGATLPSETHFGEGEVVSVLADDKEFLILLEMSNAFFWHFFWIYFGILLPILFIFLLLSGLLLWRKKSRHSLADDIRSGIENEEFFLVYQPVISTGDGKAKGVEALVRWQHPQMGLVRPDLFIPIAEDSQLIVPLTNYIFERALVDFADMEV
;
A
#
# COMPACT_ATOMS: atom_id res chain seq x y z
N MET A 1 -20.07 -49.12 25.32
CA MET A 1 -20.45 -47.85 24.64
C MET A 1 -20.27 -46.62 25.54
N LEU A 2 -20.57 -46.72 26.80
CA LEU A 2 -20.45 -45.63 27.80
C LEU A 2 -18.97 -45.20 28.08
N THR A 3 -17.99 -46.09 27.98
CA THR A 3 -16.59 -45.82 28.23
C THR A 3 -15.94 -44.95 27.12
N ARG A 4 -16.37 -45.10 25.85
CA ARG A 4 -15.92 -44.26 24.73
C ARG A 4 -16.47 -42.81 24.83
N LEU A 5 -17.70 -42.62 25.29
CA LEU A 5 -18.29 -41.30 25.49
C LEU A 5 -17.57 -40.51 26.59
N ASN A 6 -17.21 -41.16 27.68
CA ASN A 6 -16.46 -40.56 28.78
C ASN A 6 -15.06 -40.16 28.37
N PHE A 7 -14.38 -40.96 27.50
CA PHE A 7 -13.06 -40.63 26.97
C PHE A 7 -13.09 -39.41 26.03
N ILE A 8 -14.09 -39.34 25.14
CA ILE A 8 -14.27 -38.21 24.22
C ILE A 8 -14.63 -36.94 25.02
N GLN A 9 -15.46 -37.04 26.04
CA GLN A 9 -15.88 -35.92 26.86
C GLN A 9 -14.72 -35.40 27.76
N LYS A 10 -13.85 -36.29 28.25
CA LYS A 10 -12.65 -35.94 29.00
C LYS A 10 -11.58 -35.30 28.09
N SER A 11 -11.41 -35.84 26.87
CA SER A 11 -10.52 -35.28 25.84
C SER A 11 -11.00 -33.93 25.36
N MET A 12 -12.29 -33.71 25.15
CA MET A 12 -12.86 -32.40 24.81
C MET A 12 -12.74 -31.38 25.96
N ARG A 13 -12.92 -31.79 27.21
CA ARG A 13 -12.68 -30.92 28.36
C ARG A 13 -11.20 -30.53 28.50
N GLN A 14 -10.28 -31.46 28.30
CA GLN A 14 -8.83 -31.14 28.27
C GLN A 14 -8.46 -30.20 27.10
N LEU A 15 -9.04 -30.39 25.92
CA LEU A 15 -8.91 -29.45 24.81
C LEU A 15 -9.42 -28.06 25.14
N LEU A 16 -10.58 -27.96 25.81
CA LEU A 16 -11.17 -26.67 26.21
C LEU A 16 -10.41 -25.98 27.34
N THR A 17 -9.79 -26.70 28.26
CA THR A 17 -8.99 -26.13 29.36
C THR A 17 -7.60 -25.71 28.91
N THR A 18 -6.99 -26.39 27.93
CA THR A 18 -5.72 -25.92 27.31
C THR A 18 -5.93 -24.73 26.37
N PHE A 19 -7.15 -24.44 25.94
CA PHE A 19 -7.50 -23.32 25.09
C PHE A 19 -8.14 -22.13 25.85
N SER A 20 -8.07 -22.11 27.18
CA SER A 20 -8.52 -20.95 27.96
C SER A 20 -7.53 -19.78 27.83
N LEU A 21 -7.44 -19.22 26.64
CA LEU A 21 -6.89 -17.89 26.43
C LEU A 21 -7.67 -16.93 27.35
N THR A 22 -6.99 -16.15 28.15
CA THR A 22 -7.64 -15.12 28.95
C THR A 22 -8.40 -14.17 28.02
N PHE A 23 -9.50 -13.57 28.46
CA PHE A 23 -10.30 -12.61 27.68
C PHE A 23 -9.44 -11.53 27.04
N LYS A 24 -8.34 -11.12 27.69
CA LYS A 24 -7.35 -10.16 27.15
C LYS A 24 -6.59 -10.72 25.94
N GLN A 25 -6.24 -12.00 25.93
CA GLN A 25 -5.52 -12.64 24.82
C GLN A 25 -6.45 -12.83 23.60
N TRP A 26 -7.73 -13.15 23.80
CA TRP A 26 -8.71 -13.17 22.75
C TRP A 26 -8.95 -11.78 22.16
N GLY A 27 -9.03 -10.75 22.99
CA GLY A 27 -9.14 -9.36 22.55
C GLY A 27 -7.96 -8.95 21.68
N LEU A 28 -6.73 -9.27 22.07
CA LEU A 28 -5.54 -8.96 21.30
C LEU A 28 -5.47 -9.73 19.96
N LEU A 29 -5.86 -11.00 19.96
CA LEU A 29 -5.82 -11.86 18.79
C LEU A 29 -6.83 -11.45 17.72
N LEU A 30 -7.96 -10.88 18.12
CA LEU A 30 -9.00 -10.38 17.20
C LEU A 30 -8.73 -8.93 16.77
N SER A 31 -8.23 -8.07 17.67
CA SER A 31 -7.99 -6.65 17.36
C SER A 31 -6.75 -6.42 16.48
N LEU A 32 -5.70 -7.22 16.64
CA LEU A 32 -4.45 -7.05 15.90
C LEU A 32 -4.62 -7.10 14.37
N PRO A 33 -5.29 -8.12 13.77
CA PRO A 33 -5.50 -8.16 12.32
C PRO A 33 -6.36 -7.01 11.82
N ILE A 34 -7.34 -6.56 12.62
CA ILE A 34 -8.19 -5.42 12.26
C ILE A 34 -7.36 -4.14 12.21
N LEU A 35 -6.59 -3.84 13.26
CA LEU A 35 -5.76 -2.64 13.32
C LEU A 35 -4.67 -2.63 12.23
N LEU A 36 -4.03 -3.78 11.99
CA LEU A 36 -3.04 -3.90 10.91
C LEU A 36 -3.68 -3.71 9.54
N SER A 37 -4.84 -4.34 9.28
CA SER A 37 -5.51 -4.18 7.99
C SER A 37 -5.99 -2.75 7.76
N LEU A 38 -6.49 -2.05 8.80
CA LEU A 38 -6.84 -0.62 8.71
C LEU A 38 -5.63 0.23 8.35
N GLY A 39 -4.50 0.07 9.07
CA GLY A 39 -3.29 0.85 8.82
C GLY A 39 -2.68 0.59 7.44
N ILE A 40 -2.58 -0.68 7.04
CA ILE A 40 -2.02 -1.06 5.73
C ILE A 40 -2.94 -0.58 4.60
N SER A 41 -4.26 -0.77 4.73
CA SER A 41 -5.22 -0.30 3.71
C SER A 41 -5.20 1.22 3.56
N TYR A 42 -5.08 1.96 4.66
CA TYR A 42 -4.95 3.41 4.62
C TYR A 42 -3.69 3.84 3.87
N ALA A 43 -2.54 3.24 4.18
CA ALA A 43 -1.27 3.55 3.54
C ALA A 43 -1.26 3.20 2.04
N ILE A 44 -1.77 2.01 1.67
CA ILE A 44 -1.87 1.59 0.27
C ILE A 44 -2.80 2.52 -0.51
N THR A 45 -3.96 2.83 0.06
CA THR A 45 -4.93 3.72 -0.59
C THR A 45 -4.35 5.10 -0.79
N GLY A 46 -3.69 5.68 0.22
CA GLY A 46 -3.01 6.97 0.09
C GLY A 46 -2.00 6.96 -1.04
N TYR A 47 -1.14 5.94 -1.12
CA TYR A 47 -0.18 5.80 -2.22
C TYR A 47 -0.88 5.73 -3.60
N VAL A 48 -1.90 4.88 -3.75
CA VAL A 48 -2.63 4.71 -5.01
C VAL A 48 -3.33 5.99 -5.45
N VAL A 49 -3.96 6.72 -4.52
CA VAL A 49 -4.65 7.98 -4.82
C VAL A 49 -3.66 9.05 -5.28
N HIS A 50 -2.52 9.19 -4.58
CA HIS A 50 -1.45 10.11 -4.98
C HIS A 50 -0.85 9.77 -6.35
N ASP A 51 -0.60 8.50 -6.61
CA ASP A 51 -0.07 8.03 -7.89
C ASP A 51 -1.04 8.33 -9.04
N LYS A 52 -2.33 8.05 -8.85
CA LYS A 52 -3.37 8.36 -9.82
C LYS A 52 -3.59 9.86 -10.03
N ALA A 53 -3.51 10.66 -8.98
CA ALA A 53 -3.59 12.11 -9.13
C ALA A 53 -2.41 12.65 -9.97
N ARG A 54 -1.19 12.16 -9.71
CA ARG A 54 -0.02 12.53 -10.52
C ARG A 54 -0.13 12.08 -11.98
N GLU A 55 -0.65 10.88 -12.23
CA GLU A 55 -0.90 10.38 -13.58
C GLU A 55 -1.84 11.31 -14.34
N VAL A 56 -2.96 11.74 -13.72
CA VAL A 56 -3.89 12.72 -14.28
C VAL A 56 -3.20 14.06 -14.53
N GLY A 57 -2.39 14.53 -13.58
CA GLY A 57 -1.64 15.78 -13.72
C GLY A 57 -0.67 15.76 -14.88
N ASN A 58 0.17 14.73 -14.97
CA ASN A 58 1.14 14.56 -16.05
C ASN A 58 0.46 14.49 -17.43
N PHE A 59 -0.60 13.70 -17.53
CA PHE A 59 -1.36 13.60 -18.78
C PHE A 59 -1.91 14.95 -19.26
N ASN A 60 -2.43 15.75 -18.34
CA ASN A 60 -2.95 17.08 -18.69
C ASN A 60 -1.82 18.06 -19.03
N LEU A 61 -0.63 17.94 -18.38
CA LEU A 61 0.55 18.73 -18.75
C LEU A 61 1.06 18.37 -20.15
N GLU A 62 1.21 17.09 -20.46
CA GLU A 62 1.64 16.65 -21.80
C GLU A 62 0.71 17.21 -22.89
N ARG A 63 -0.59 17.20 -22.63
CA ARG A 63 -1.57 17.77 -23.56
C ARG A 63 -1.46 19.29 -23.68
N LEU A 64 -1.21 19.97 -22.56
CA LEU A 64 -0.95 21.42 -22.58
C LEU A 64 0.32 21.74 -23.40
N ASP A 65 1.40 20.99 -23.18
CA ASP A 65 2.65 21.16 -23.91
C ASP A 65 2.47 20.96 -25.42
N GLU A 66 1.68 19.98 -25.84
CA GLU A 66 1.33 19.79 -27.25
C GLU A 66 0.63 21.03 -27.83
N LEU A 67 -0.32 21.62 -27.11
CA LEU A 67 -1.01 22.84 -27.54
C LEU A 67 -0.07 24.05 -27.56
N LEU A 68 0.85 24.16 -26.61
CA LEU A 68 1.85 25.23 -26.58
C LEU A 68 2.84 25.11 -27.76
N LEU A 69 3.33 23.91 -28.07
CA LEU A 69 4.15 23.66 -29.26
C LEU A 69 3.43 24.01 -30.55
N GLN A 70 2.13 23.69 -30.62
CA GLN A 70 1.32 24.12 -31.79
C GLN A 70 1.16 25.65 -31.82
N SER A 71 1.07 26.33 -30.65
CA SER A 71 1.02 27.79 -30.60
C SER A 71 2.30 28.43 -31.14
N ASP A 72 3.45 27.86 -30.80
CA ASP A 72 4.74 28.31 -31.30
C ASP A 72 4.83 28.16 -32.84
N SER A 73 4.41 27.01 -33.38
CA SER A 73 4.31 26.78 -34.82
C SER A 73 3.35 27.76 -35.52
N ILE A 74 2.23 28.09 -34.86
CA ILE A 74 1.27 29.09 -35.39
C ILE A 74 1.93 30.46 -35.39
N SER A 75 2.63 30.84 -34.31
CA SER A 75 3.33 32.11 -34.22
C SER A 75 4.40 32.24 -35.28
N GLU A 76 5.20 31.20 -35.51
CA GLU A 76 6.25 31.15 -36.50
C GLU A 76 5.65 31.36 -37.91
N PHE A 77 4.62 30.60 -38.30
CA PHE A 77 3.91 30.78 -39.55
C PHE A 77 3.37 32.19 -39.68
N ALA A 78 2.69 32.70 -38.64
CA ALA A 78 2.05 34.03 -38.67
C ALA A 78 3.09 35.14 -38.87
N MET A 79 4.27 35.06 -38.28
CA MET A 79 5.36 36.03 -38.45
C MET A 79 5.97 36.02 -39.86
N THR A 80 5.82 34.95 -40.63
CA THR A 80 6.24 34.93 -42.08
C THR A 80 5.34 35.77 -43.00
N LEU A 81 4.10 36.06 -42.55
CA LEU A 81 3.12 36.80 -43.36
C LEU A 81 3.50 38.28 -43.45
N LYS A 82 3.28 38.88 -44.64
CA LYS A 82 3.48 40.33 -44.86
C LYS A 82 2.25 41.10 -44.38
N GLU A 83 2.47 42.39 -44.11
CA GLU A 83 1.36 43.33 -43.89
C GLU A 83 0.40 43.29 -45.10
N GLY A 84 -0.88 43.02 -44.84
CA GLY A 84 -1.90 42.84 -45.88
C GLY A 84 -2.30 41.38 -46.13
N ASP A 85 -1.54 40.41 -45.69
CA ASP A 85 -1.84 38.97 -45.89
C ASP A 85 -2.75 38.37 -44.79
N CYS A 86 -3.53 39.18 -44.05
CA CYS A 86 -4.41 38.73 -43.00
C CYS A 86 -5.45 37.66 -43.40
N GLY A 87 -5.80 37.63 -44.68
CA GLY A 87 -6.69 36.61 -45.25
C GLY A 87 -6.06 35.20 -45.13
N LYS A 88 -4.78 35.07 -45.37
CA LYS A 88 -4.03 33.78 -45.24
C LYS A 88 -3.98 33.32 -43.78
N LEU A 89 -3.83 34.24 -42.85
CA LEU A 89 -3.85 33.92 -41.40
C LEU A 89 -5.23 33.40 -41.01
N ARG A 90 -6.31 34.03 -41.47
CA ARG A 90 -7.68 33.59 -41.22
C ARG A 90 -7.95 32.19 -41.78
N GLU A 91 -7.47 31.92 -43.01
CA GLU A 91 -7.63 30.60 -43.63
C GLU A 91 -6.84 29.52 -42.84
N TYR A 92 -5.62 29.83 -42.43
CA TYR A 92 -4.77 28.94 -41.64
C TYR A 92 -5.40 28.59 -40.29
N MET A 93 -6.09 29.53 -39.65
CA MET A 93 -6.73 29.33 -38.35
C MET A 93 -8.12 28.66 -38.43
N ARG A 94 -8.69 28.49 -39.60
CA ARG A 94 -10.09 28.06 -39.84
C ARG A 94 -10.45 26.72 -39.18
N PHE A 95 -9.51 25.81 -39.10
CA PHE A 95 -9.71 24.43 -38.56
C PHE A 95 -8.93 24.16 -37.29
N ARG A 96 -8.71 25.20 -36.46
CA ARG A 96 -7.98 25.09 -35.19
C ARG A 96 -8.88 25.48 -34.01
N PRO A 97 -9.72 24.55 -33.53
CA PRO A 97 -10.80 24.86 -32.58
C PRO A 97 -10.29 25.25 -31.18
N TYR A 98 -9.06 24.89 -30.85
CA TYR A 98 -8.46 25.19 -29.54
C TYR A 98 -7.97 26.64 -29.40
N TYR A 99 -7.91 27.34 -30.50
CA TYR A 99 -7.37 28.69 -30.57
C TYR A 99 -8.49 29.70 -30.90
N ARG A 100 -8.62 30.69 -30.03
CA ARG A 100 -9.56 31.80 -30.19
C ARG A 100 -9.15 32.67 -31.38
N GLY A 101 -7.84 32.87 -31.57
CA GLY A 101 -7.33 33.64 -32.67
C GLY A 101 -5.84 33.98 -32.52
N VAL A 102 -5.36 34.66 -33.56
CA VAL A 102 -3.97 35.16 -33.62
C VAL A 102 -3.98 36.61 -34.00
N LEU A 103 -3.14 37.39 -33.33
CA LEU A 103 -2.93 38.81 -33.57
C LEU A 103 -1.45 39.02 -33.95
N LEU A 104 -1.21 39.75 -35.02
CA LEU A 104 0.10 40.17 -35.44
C LEU A 104 0.32 41.65 -35.08
N PHE A 105 1.50 41.92 -34.53
CA PHE A 105 1.89 43.28 -34.15
C PHE A 105 3.26 43.64 -34.71
N ASN A 106 3.47 44.95 -34.84
CA ASN A 106 4.72 45.56 -35.23
C ASN A 106 4.96 46.75 -34.28
N ASP A 107 6.14 46.81 -33.68
CA ASP A 107 6.50 47.84 -32.68
C ASP A 107 5.45 48.05 -31.59
N LYS A 108 4.51 48.99 -31.81
CA LYS A 108 3.50 49.41 -30.85
C LYS A 108 2.06 49.21 -31.30
N THR A 109 1.84 48.65 -32.49
CA THR A 109 0.52 48.50 -33.11
C THR A 109 0.23 47.09 -33.58
N PHE A 110 -1.01 46.67 -33.36
CA PHE A 110 -1.58 45.48 -34.03
C PHE A 110 -1.99 45.86 -35.44
N TYR A 111 -1.57 45.07 -36.44
CA TYR A 111 -1.94 45.32 -37.85
C TYR A 111 -2.79 44.22 -38.46
N CYS A 112 -2.87 43.04 -37.81
CA CYS A 112 -3.58 41.90 -38.36
C CYS A 112 -4.23 41.06 -37.25
N SER A 113 -5.46 40.60 -37.52
CA SER A 113 -6.18 39.67 -36.69
C SER A 113 -6.73 38.52 -37.55
N SER A 114 -6.57 37.29 -37.11
CA SER A 114 -7.20 36.14 -37.77
C SER A 114 -8.72 36.17 -37.73
N MET A 115 -9.33 36.91 -36.80
CA MET A 115 -10.78 37.04 -36.66
C MET A 115 -11.35 38.16 -37.52
N THR A 116 -10.80 39.35 -37.38
CA THR A 116 -11.37 40.56 -37.98
C THR A 116 -10.65 41.02 -39.25
N GLY A 117 -9.46 40.48 -39.56
CA GLY A 117 -8.66 40.89 -40.71
C GLY A 117 -7.70 42.00 -40.35
N ASN A 118 -7.55 42.98 -41.28
CA ASN A 118 -6.70 44.14 -41.05
C ASN A 118 -7.24 44.99 -39.91
N ILE A 119 -6.39 45.34 -38.97
CA ILE A 119 -6.73 46.18 -37.83
C ILE A 119 -5.60 47.19 -37.63
N GLU A 120 -5.89 48.27 -36.97
CA GLU A 120 -4.89 49.25 -36.55
C GLU A 120 -5.25 49.67 -35.12
N LEU A 121 -4.66 48.94 -34.15
CA LEU A 121 -4.91 49.16 -32.72
C LEU A 121 -3.59 49.27 -32.00
N PRO A 122 -3.47 50.21 -31.05
CA PRO A 122 -2.27 50.28 -30.25
C PRO A 122 -2.11 49.04 -29.33
N LEU A 123 -0.91 48.58 -29.13
CA LEU A 123 -0.59 47.36 -28.39
C LEU A 123 -1.14 47.32 -26.98
N ASN A 124 -1.11 48.49 -26.31
CA ASN A 124 -1.62 48.68 -24.95
C ASN A 124 -3.17 48.62 -24.86
N SER A 125 -3.91 48.61 -25.98
CA SER A 125 -5.36 48.45 -25.96
C SER A 125 -5.83 47.04 -25.63
N LEU A 126 -5.00 46.03 -25.89
CA LEU A 126 -5.33 44.63 -25.66
C LEU A 126 -4.58 44.04 -24.47
N LEU A 127 -3.44 44.62 -24.09
CA LEU A 127 -2.55 44.11 -23.03
C LEU A 127 -2.03 45.30 -22.15
N PRO A 128 -2.89 45.98 -21.40
CA PRO A 128 -2.49 47.18 -20.69
C PRO A 128 -1.45 47.01 -19.59
N GLU A 129 -1.33 45.80 -19.05
CA GLU A 129 -0.49 45.48 -17.87
C GLU A 129 0.70 44.58 -18.19
N TYR A 130 0.81 44.05 -19.41
CA TYR A 130 1.83 43.07 -19.73
C TYR A 130 3.03 43.69 -20.42
N GLN A 131 4.21 43.44 -19.83
CA GLN A 131 5.47 43.76 -20.51
C GLN A 131 5.69 42.73 -21.64
N LEU A 132 5.75 43.18 -22.87
CA LEU A 132 6.07 42.37 -24.03
C LEU A 132 7.53 41.92 -23.96
N LYS A 133 7.75 40.75 -23.44
CA LYS A 133 9.03 40.01 -23.52
C LYS A 133 9.12 39.33 -24.88
N ASP A 134 10.31 38.90 -25.27
CA ASP A 134 10.54 38.21 -26.55
C ASP A 134 9.75 36.88 -26.62
N SER A 135 9.54 36.22 -25.48
CA SER A 135 8.61 35.12 -25.33
C SER A 135 7.96 35.20 -23.95
N ALA A 136 6.65 35.09 -23.88
CA ALA A 136 5.91 35.12 -22.62
C ALA A 136 4.57 34.39 -22.73
N ARG A 137 4.14 33.78 -21.64
CA ARG A 137 2.85 33.10 -21.51
C ARG A 137 2.09 33.67 -20.34
N TYR A 138 0.79 33.88 -20.48
CA TYR A 138 -0.07 34.46 -19.44
C TYR A 138 -1.43 33.76 -19.43
N ILE A 139 -1.97 33.54 -18.23
CA ILE A 139 -3.40 33.23 -18.05
C ILE A 139 -4.11 34.56 -17.80
N VAL A 140 -5.18 34.80 -18.58
CA VAL A 140 -6.04 35.97 -18.41
C VAL A 140 -7.48 35.53 -18.15
N PRO A 141 -8.20 36.18 -17.22
CA PRO A 141 -9.58 35.83 -16.89
C PRO A 141 -10.55 36.06 -18.04
N GLU A 142 -10.23 37.01 -18.90
CA GLU A 142 -11.03 37.36 -20.08
C GLU A 142 -10.17 38.05 -21.13
N THR A 143 -10.73 38.18 -22.34
CA THR A 143 -10.13 38.98 -23.39
C THR A 143 -11.18 39.99 -23.94
N PRO A 144 -10.78 41.13 -24.54
CA PRO A 144 -11.72 42.10 -25.11
C PRO A 144 -12.67 41.48 -26.14
N ALA A 145 -12.26 40.42 -26.81
CA ALA A 145 -13.09 39.71 -27.79
C ALA A 145 -14.13 38.78 -27.14
N ARG A 146 -13.89 38.32 -25.87
CA ARG A 146 -14.79 37.46 -25.12
C ARG A 146 -14.67 37.78 -23.63
N LEU A 147 -15.61 38.55 -23.11
CA LEU A 147 -15.72 38.91 -21.72
C LEU A 147 -16.15 37.68 -20.87
N GLY A 148 -15.58 37.54 -19.68
CA GLY A 148 -15.90 36.47 -18.74
C GLY A 148 -15.44 35.08 -19.18
N VAL A 149 -14.66 34.94 -20.26
CA VAL A 149 -14.14 33.67 -20.73
C VAL A 149 -12.61 33.70 -20.67
N PRO A 150 -12.01 32.86 -19.84
CA PRO A 150 -10.58 32.85 -19.65
C PRO A 150 -9.82 32.37 -20.89
N ALA A 151 -8.55 32.78 -20.99
CA ALA A 151 -7.67 32.39 -22.09
C ALA A 151 -6.22 32.25 -21.63
N ILE A 152 -5.44 31.44 -22.37
CA ILE A 152 -3.98 31.49 -22.30
C ILE A 152 -3.47 32.29 -23.49
N ILE A 153 -2.64 33.28 -23.20
CA ILE A 153 -1.99 34.13 -24.19
C ILE A 153 -0.55 33.68 -24.32
N VAL A 154 -0.14 33.33 -25.53
CA VAL A 154 1.25 33.02 -25.90
C VAL A 154 1.76 34.13 -26.77
N ILE A 155 2.80 34.82 -26.35
CA ILE A 155 3.44 35.93 -27.04
C ILE A 155 4.80 35.44 -27.57
N SER A 156 5.01 35.65 -28.88
CA SER A 156 6.28 35.40 -29.55
C SER A 156 6.69 36.65 -30.26
N LYS A 157 7.89 37.17 -30.00
CA LYS A 157 8.43 38.40 -30.61
C LYS A 157 9.82 38.14 -31.16
N ASP A 158 10.06 38.60 -32.35
CA ASP A 158 11.40 38.63 -32.94
C ASP A 158 12.14 39.90 -32.48
N ALA A 159 13.26 39.68 -31.78
CA ALA A 159 14.06 40.75 -31.23
C ALA A 159 14.72 41.68 -32.28
N GLN A 160 14.93 41.18 -33.52
CA GLN A 160 15.55 41.95 -34.59
C GLN A 160 14.59 42.81 -35.38
N THR A 161 13.40 42.25 -35.68
CA THR A 161 12.43 42.90 -36.51
C THR A 161 11.35 43.67 -35.71
N HIS A 162 11.34 43.47 -34.39
CA HIS A 162 10.28 43.99 -33.50
C HIS A 162 8.86 43.57 -33.87
N ARG A 163 8.74 42.57 -34.73
CA ARG A 163 7.44 41.97 -35.12
C ARG A 163 7.14 40.82 -34.17
N GLY A 164 5.87 40.59 -33.94
CA GLY A 164 5.47 39.47 -33.12
C GLY A 164 4.08 38.96 -33.39
N ALA A 165 3.77 37.85 -32.80
CA ALA A 165 2.46 37.21 -32.81
C ALA A 165 1.96 36.97 -31.38
N ILE A 166 0.69 37.14 -31.21
CA ILE A 166 -0.03 36.74 -30.00
C ILE A 166 -1.00 35.65 -30.40
N VAL A 167 -0.80 34.44 -29.88
CA VAL A 167 -1.73 33.31 -30.03
C VAL A 167 -2.57 33.23 -28.77
N VAL A 168 -3.88 33.20 -28.95
CA VAL A 168 -4.85 33.13 -27.85
C VAL A 168 -5.51 31.74 -27.86
N LEU A 169 -5.20 30.94 -26.85
CA LEU A 169 -5.84 29.66 -26.61
C LEU A 169 -7.15 29.86 -25.83
N GLU A 170 -8.16 29.08 -26.19
CA GLU A 170 -9.46 29.12 -25.54
C GLU A 170 -9.42 28.42 -24.18
N GLY A 171 -9.46 29.21 -23.08
CA GLY A 171 -9.32 28.69 -21.73
C GLY A 171 -10.47 27.78 -21.30
N GLN A 172 -11.71 28.10 -21.71
CA GLN A 172 -12.87 27.24 -21.41
C GLN A 172 -12.70 25.85 -22.04
N TYR A 173 -12.18 25.79 -23.25
CA TYR A 173 -11.93 24.52 -23.91
C TYR A 173 -10.86 23.70 -23.20
N LEU A 174 -9.84 24.36 -22.66
CA LEU A 174 -8.82 23.69 -21.86
C LEU A 174 -9.43 23.11 -20.58
N ILE A 175 -10.24 23.87 -19.86
CA ILE A 175 -10.94 23.41 -18.67
C ILE A 175 -11.81 22.19 -19.00
N ASP A 176 -12.60 22.26 -20.07
CA ASP A 176 -13.50 21.18 -20.48
C ASP A 176 -12.73 19.96 -21.01
N SER A 177 -11.49 20.17 -21.49
CA SER A 177 -10.63 19.12 -22.05
C SER A 177 -9.70 18.48 -21.03
N PHE A 178 -9.61 18.99 -19.80
CA PHE A 178 -8.88 18.30 -18.74
C PHE A 178 -9.49 16.92 -18.50
N ILE A 179 -8.87 15.94 -19.12
CA ILE A 179 -9.38 14.57 -19.13
C ILE A 179 -9.18 13.99 -17.74
N GLN A 180 -10.29 13.59 -17.16
CA GLN A 180 -10.27 12.67 -16.02
C GLN A 180 -10.58 11.27 -16.57
N PRO A 181 -9.89 10.22 -16.04
CA PRO A 181 -10.24 8.86 -16.42
C PRO A 181 -11.72 8.60 -16.19
N GLU A 182 -12.38 7.91 -17.13
CA GLU A 182 -13.78 7.47 -17.01
C GLU A 182 -13.93 6.35 -15.97
N VAL A 183 -13.43 6.59 -14.76
CA VAL A 183 -13.50 5.66 -13.63
C VAL A 183 -14.48 6.23 -12.62
N SER A 184 -15.34 5.39 -12.09
CA SER A 184 -16.24 5.79 -11.01
C SER A 184 -15.87 5.05 -9.70
N PRO A 185 -15.60 5.75 -8.61
CA PRO A 185 -15.48 7.20 -8.47
C PRO A 185 -14.23 7.77 -9.18
N ARG A 186 -14.24 9.06 -9.53
CA ARG A 186 -13.10 9.74 -10.14
C ARG A 186 -11.98 9.93 -9.14
N PRO A 187 -10.70 9.82 -9.55
CA PRO A 187 -9.55 10.00 -8.64
C PRO A 187 -9.33 11.45 -8.19
N VAL A 188 -9.79 12.40 -9.01
CA VAL A 188 -9.61 13.83 -8.80
C VAL A 188 -10.96 14.53 -8.96
N ASP A 189 -11.30 15.43 -8.03
CA ASP A 189 -12.54 16.19 -8.07
C ASP A 189 -12.36 17.52 -8.81
N THR A 190 -11.23 18.21 -8.60
CA THR A 190 -10.93 19.52 -9.18
C THR A 190 -9.54 19.55 -9.81
N VAL A 191 -9.43 20.14 -11.00
CA VAL A 191 -8.16 20.37 -11.72
C VAL A 191 -8.02 21.86 -11.99
N VAL A 192 -6.88 22.45 -11.60
CA VAL A 192 -6.58 23.87 -11.76
C VAL A 192 -5.22 24.03 -12.38
N LEU A 193 -5.13 24.74 -13.48
CA LEU A 193 -3.88 25.15 -14.08
C LEU A 193 -3.44 26.50 -13.51
N GLY A 194 -2.21 26.59 -13.00
CA GLY A 194 -1.59 27.79 -12.50
C GLY A 194 -0.42 28.24 -13.37
N LEU A 195 -0.27 29.55 -13.54
CA LEU A 195 0.84 30.21 -14.20
C LEU A 195 1.07 31.58 -13.59
N HIS A 196 2.27 31.83 -13.05
CA HIS A 196 2.69 33.12 -12.49
C HIS A 196 1.69 33.75 -11.49
N GLY A 197 0.99 32.91 -10.70
CA GLY A 197 -0.01 33.36 -9.74
C GLY A 197 -1.42 33.54 -10.27
N ALA A 198 -1.64 33.44 -11.58
CA ALA A 198 -2.96 33.35 -12.19
C ALA A 198 -3.39 31.87 -12.30
N THR A 199 -4.68 31.62 -12.24
CA THR A 199 -5.25 30.26 -12.30
C THR A 199 -6.32 30.12 -13.37
N LEU A 200 -6.46 28.90 -13.88
CA LEU A 200 -7.49 28.52 -14.84
C LEU A 200 -8.18 27.25 -14.31
N PRO A 201 -9.46 27.27 -13.93
CA PRO A 201 -10.35 28.46 -13.88
C PRO A 201 -9.88 29.51 -12.87
N SER A 202 -10.30 30.78 -13.08
CA SER A 202 -9.89 31.94 -12.26
C SER A 202 -10.51 31.92 -10.85
N GLU A 203 -11.72 31.37 -10.74
CA GLU A 203 -12.41 31.18 -9.47
C GLU A 203 -12.49 29.67 -9.19
N THR A 204 -11.63 29.16 -8.33
CA THR A 204 -11.65 27.76 -7.95
C THR A 204 -11.71 27.64 -6.43
N HIS A 205 -12.66 26.87 -5.97
CA HIS A 205 -12.78 26.49 -4.57
C HIS A 205 -12.41 25.03 -4.46
N PHE A 206 -11.33 24.74 -3.77
CA PHE A 206 -11.01 23.39 -3.37
C PHE A 206 -11.94 22.96 -2.24
N GLY A 207 -12.39 21.71 -2.26
CA GLY A 207 -13.20 21.11 -1.20
C GLY A 207 -12.36 20.67 -0.01
N GLU A 208 -12.72 19.52 0.55
CA GLU A 208 -12.02 18.94 1.71
C GLU A 208 -10.93 17.93 1.31
N GLY A 209 -10.69 17.71 0.02
CA GLY A 209 -9.69 16.80 -0.52
C GLY A 209 -8.27 17.33 -0.34
N GLU A 210 -7.31 16.42 -0.24
CA GLU A 210 -5.89 16.80 -0.26
C GLU A 210 -5.51 17.32 -1.66
N VAL A 211 -4.75 18.42 -1.71
CA VAL A 211 -4.34 19.04 -2.97
C VAL A 211 -2.91 18.60 -3.31
N VAL A 212 -2.76 17.97 -4.47
CA VAL A 212 -1.47 17.57 -5.06
C VAL A 212 -1.09 18.54 -6.15
N SER A 213 0.17 18.97 -6.18
CA SER A 213 0.71 19.82 -7.22
C SER A 213 1.63 19.02 -8.16
N VAL A 214 1.47 19.23 -9.46
CA VAL A 214 2.36 18.70 -10.50
C VAL A 214 2.90 19.86 -11.32
N LEU A 215 4.21 19.96 -11.41
CA LEU A 215 4.91 21.04 -12.11
C LEU A 215 5.29 20.58 -13.51
N ALA A 216 5.11 21.44 -14.51
CA ALA A 216 5.58 21.19 -15.87
C ALA A 216 7.13 21.18 -15.94
N ASP A 217 7.68 20.52 -16.95
CA ASP A 217 9.14 20.41 -17.13
C ASP A 217 9.82 21.77 -17.30
N ASP A 218 9.17 22.73 -17.96
CA ASP A 218 9.64 24.12 -18.12
C ASP A 218 9.54 24.95 -16.84
N LYS A 219 8.88 24.39 -15.78
CA LYS A 219 8.61 25.04 -14.49
C LYS A 219 7.76 26.31 -14.57
N GLU A 220 7.14 26.59 -15.69
CA GLU A 220 6.24 27.74 -15.83
C GLU A 220 4.83 27.40 -15.38
N PHE A 221 4.32 26.23 -15.80
CA PHE A 221 2.97 25.77 -15.47
C PHE A 221 2.95 24.84 -14.27
N LEU A 222 1.90 24.97 -13.47
CA LEU A 222 1.61 24.16 -12.32
C LEU A 222 0.19 23.64 -12.42
N ILE A 223 -0.02 22.34 -12.31
CA ILE A 223 -1.35 21.77 -12.13
C ILE A 223 -1.58 21.46 -10.65
N LEU A 224 -2.68 21.98 -10.13
CA LEU A 224 -3.20 21.65 -8.80
C LEU A 224 -4.38 20.69 -8.96
N LEU A 225 -4.34 19.60 -8.22
CA LEU A 225 -5.30 18.51 -8.30
C LEU A 225 -5.86 18.25 -6.91
N GLU A 226 -7.16 18.41 -6.74
CA GLU A 226 -7.83 18.01 -5.52
C GLU A 226 -8.19 16.52 -5.59
N MET A 227 -7.65 15.73 -4.67
CA MET A 227 -7.91 14.30 -4.60
C MET A 227 -9.33 14.02 -4.10
N SER A 228 -10.00 13.07 -4.76
CA SER A 228 -11.37 12.70 -4.40
C SER A 228 -11.43 11.86 -3.14
N ASN A 229 -12.14 12.36 -2.12
CA ASN A 229 -12.45 11.61 -0.92
C ASN A 229 -13.30 10.36 -1.23
N ALA A 230 -14.20 10.44 -2.22
CA ALA A 230 -15.02 9.31 -2.63
C ALA A 230 -14.17 8.18 -3.21
N PHE A 231 -13.17 8.51 -4.04
CA PHE A 231 -12.19 7.56 -4.57
C PHE A 231 -11.37 6.92 -3.45
N PHE A 232 -10.87 7.74 -2.53
CA PHE A 232 -10.09 7.25 -1.38
C PHE A 232 -10.88 6.20 -0.59
N TRP A 233 -12.08 6.53 -0.10
CA TRP A 233 -12.86 5.62 0.72
C TRP A 233 -13.34 4.37 -0.02
N HIS A 234 -13.61 4.49 -1.32
CA HIS A 234 -13.96 3.34 -2.16
C HIS A 234 -12.83 2.30 -2.18
N PHE A 235 -11.60 2.71 -2.51
CA PHE A 235 -10.46 1.81 -2.54
C PHE A 235 -10.00 1.36 -1.16
N PHE A 236 -10.11 2.22 -0.15
CA PHE A 236 -9.83 1.85 1.22
C PHE A 236 -10.66 0.63 1.67
N TRP A 237 -11.97 0.64 1.43
CA TRP A 237 -12.83 -0.47 1.81
C TRP A 237 -12.57 -1.73 0.99
N ILE A 238 -12.18 -1.61 -0.28
CA ILE A 238 -11.77 -2.75 -1.10
C ILE A 238 -10.51 -3.40 -0.51
N TYR A 239 -9.45 -2.63 -0.26
CA TYR A 239 -8.20 -3.16 0.30
C TYR A 239 -8.41 -3.72 1.71
N PHE A 240 -9.17 -3.04 2.54
CA PHE A 240 -9.52 -3.52 3.88
C PHE A 240 -10.26 -4.87 3.82
N GLY A 241 -11.25 -5.00 2.93
CA GLY A 241 -12.02 -6.22 2.74
C GLY A 241 -11.18 -7.41 2.25
N ILE A 242 -10.10 -7.15 1.49
CA ILE A 242 -9.16 -8.17 1.02
C ILE A 242 -8.13 -8.53 2.10
N LEU A 243 -7.53 -7.52 2.74
CA LEU A 243 -6.44 -7.72 3.69
C LEU A 243 -6.89 -8.35 5.01
N LEU A 244 -8.06 -7.98 5.50
CA LEU A 244 -8.57 -8.47 6.78
C LEU A 244 -8.65 -10.00 6.85
N PRO A 245 -9.32 -10.72 5.91
CA PRO A 245 -9.36 -12.18 5.94
C PRO A 245 -7.99 -12.82 5.73
N ILE A 246 -7.13 -12.25 4.90
CA ILE A 246 -5.77 -12.75 4.66
C ILE A 246 -4.96 -12.72 5.95
N LEU A 247 -4.93 -11.59 6.65
CA LEU A 247 -4.22 -11.43 7.93
C LEU A 247 -4.82 -12.35 9.01
N PHE A 248 -6.12 -12.49 9.04
CA PHE A 248 -6.79 -13.37 10.00
C PHE A 248 -6.40 -14.83 9.78
N ILE A 249 -6.44 -15.32 8.52
CA ILE A 249 -6.03 -16.68 8.17
C ILE A 249 -4.53 -16.90 8.49
N PHE A 250 -3.68 -15.93 8.17
CA PHE A 250 -2.25 -16.00 8.47
C PHE A 250 -1.98 -16.13 9.97
N LEU A 251 -2.65 -15.34 10.80
CA LEU A 251 -2.50 -15.42 12.26
C LEU A 251 -3.05 -16.74 12.81
N LEU A 252 -4.15 -17.24 12.28
CA LEU A 252 -4.73 -18.51 12.68
C LEU A 252 -3.78 -19.68 12.34
N LEU A 253 -3.24 -19.70 11.12
CA LEU A 253 -2.29 -20.73 10.70
C LEU A 253 -0.98 -20.69 11.51
N SER A 254 -0.43 -19.51 11.73
CA SER A 254 0.78 -19.34 12.54
C SER A 254 0.57 -19.77 14.00
N GLY A 255 -0.57 -19.43 14.58
CA GLY A 255 -0.97 -19.90 15.91
C GLY A 255 -1.08 -21.42 15.98
N LEU A 256 -1.65 -22.05 14.97
CA LEU A 256 -1.82 -23.50 14.86
C LEU A 256 -0.46 -24.22 14.71
N LEU A 257 0.46 -23.64 13.95
CA LEU A 257 1.83 -24.17 13.82
C LEU A 257 2.63 -24.07 15.12
N LEU A 258 2.52 -22.93 15.82
CA LEU A 258 3.17 -22.74 17.14
C LEU A 258 2.58 -23.68 18.17
N TRP A 259 1.28 -23.87 18.18
CA TRP A 259 0.61 -24.84 19.06
C TRP A 259 1.07 -26.27 18.80
N ARG A 260 1.13 -26.71 17.52
CA ARG A 260 1.67 -28.01 17.14
C ARG A 260 3.12 -28.23 17.61
N LYS A 261 3.96 -27.17 17.55
CA LYS A 261 5.35 -27.22 18.02
C LYS A 261 5.42 -27.36 19.54
N LYS A 262 4.56 -26.65 20.29
CA LYS A 262 4.50 -26.74 21.76
C LYS A 262 3.90 -28.04 22.26
N SER A 263 3.00 -28.67 21.49
CA SER A 263 2.33 -29.94 21.84
C SER A 263 3.19 -31.18 21.57
N ARG A 264 4.38 -31.02 21.00
CA ARG A 264 5.37 -32.09 20.85
C ARG A 264 6.32 -32.13 22.05
N HIS A 265 5.81 -32.25 23.28
CA HIS A 265 6.62 -32.90 24.33
C HIS A 265 6.84 -34.32 23.84
N SER A 266 8.08 -34.62 23.53
CA SER A 266 8.49 -35.97 23.16
C SER A 266 8.51 -36.79 24.46
N LEU A 267 8.04 -38.03 24.44
CA LEU A 267 8.16 -38.92 25.59
C LEU A 267 9.63 -39.09 26.05
N ALA A 268 10.57 -38.80 25.13
CA ALA A 268 12.00 -38.70 25.46
C ALA A 268 12.33 -37.51 26.40
N ASP A 269 11.67 -36.36 26.22
CA ASP A 269 11.85 -35.22 27.14
C ASP A 269 11.23 -35.51 28.51
N ASP A 270 10.11 -36.24 28.51
CA ASP A 270 9.46 -36.67 29.74
C ASP A 270 10.34 -37.71 30.50
N ILE A 271 11.02 -38.65 29.81
CA ILE A 271 11.99 -39.60 30.40
C ILE A 271 13.15 -38.85 31.05
N ARG A 272 13.71 -37.83 30.36
CA ARG A 272 14.81 -37.03 30.90
C ARG A 272 14.38 -36.34 32.20
N SER A 273 13.22 -35.66 32.15
CA SER A 273 12.64 -35.00 33.32
C SER A 273 12.31 -36.01 34.44
N GLY A 274 11.83 -37.19 34.09
CA GLY A 274 11.50 -38.25 35.04
C GLY A 274 12.72 -38.81 35.78
N ILE A 275 13.89 -38.87 35.12
CA ILE A 275 15.15 -39.23 35.76
C ILE A 275 15.56 -38.13 36.77
N GLU A 276 15.48 -36.86 36.38
CA GLU A 276 15.84 -35.70 37.21
C GLU A 276 14.88 -35.52 38.39
N ASN A 277 13.60 -35.85 38.23
CA ASN A 277 12.56 -35.69 39.27
C ASN A 277 12.30 -36.96 40.07
N GLU A 278 13.13 -37.99 39.97
CA GLU A 278 13.00 -39.27 40.68
C GLU A 278 11.64 -39.97 40.48
N GLU A 279 11.10 -39.89 39.29
CA GLU A 279 9.79 -40.50 38.94
C GLU A 279 9.90 -42.02 38.66
N PHE A 280 11.14 -42.53 38.55
CA PHE A 280 11.41 -43.95 38.37
C PHE A 280 11.67 -44.64 39.72
N PHE A 281 11.07 -45.82 39.90
CA PHE A 281 11.27 -46.64 41.08
C PHE A 281 11.48 -48.11 40.69
N LEU A 282 12.04 -48.89 41.62
CA LEU A 282 12.37 -50.29 41.41
C LEU A 282 11.38 -51.23 42.11
N VAL A 283 11.05 -52.32 41.47
CA VAL A 283 10.34 -53.43 42.05
C VAL A 283 11.25 -54.65 41.90
N TYR A 284 11.44 -55.41 42.99
CA TYR A 284 12.35 -56.49 43.03
C TYR A 284 11.64 -57.83 42.96
N GLN A 285 12.05 -58.67 41.99
CA GLN A 285 11.53 -60.01 41.83
C GLN A 285 12.59 -61.02 42.30
N PRO A 286 12.28 -61.88 43.29
CA PRO A 286 13.27 -62.84 43.78
C PRO A 286 13.53 -63.94 42.77
N VAL A 287 14.80 -64.27 42.54
CA VAL A 287 15.27 -65.38 41.75
C VAL A 287 15.49 -66.59 42.67
N ILE A 288 14.62 -67.57 42.58
CA ILE A 288 14.62 -68.77 43.43
C ILE A 288 15.37 -69.90 42.74
N SER A 289 16.27 -70.56 43.47
CA SER A 289 16.94 -71.77 43.01
C SER A 289 15.96 -72.94 43.03
N THR A 290 15.84 -73.65 41.91
CA THR A 290 14.97 -74.83 41.77
C THR A 290 15.44 -76.06 42.56
N GLY A 291 16.71 -76.09 43.01
CA GLY A 291 17.28 -77.21 43.75
C GLY A 291 17.09 -77.15 45.24
N ASP A 292 17.14 -75.96 45.88
CA ASP A 292 17.08 -75.78 47.33
C ASP A 292 15.97 -74.83 47.82
N GLY A 293 15.21 -74.25 46.85
CA GLY A 293 14.09 -73.32 47.12
C GLY A 293 14.53 -71.99 47.76
N LYS A 294 15.83 -71.68 47.79
CA LYS A 294 16.33 -70.45 48.36
C LYS A 294 16.51 -69.37 47.38
N ALA A 295 16.30 -68.14 47.79
CA ALA A 295 16.58 -66.97 46.94
C ALA A 295 18.10 -66.88 46.72
N LYS A 296 18.53 -66.72 45.48
CA LYS A 296 19.89 -66.56 44.99
C LYS A 296 20.24 -65.19 44.54
N GLY A 297 19.21 -64.37 44.36
CA GLY A 297 19.32 -62.97 43.91
C GLY A 297 17.95 -62.39 43.68
N VAL A 298 17.96 -61.18 43.15
CA VAL A 298 16.74 -60.45 42.78
C VAL A 298 16.94 -59.82 41.39
N GLU A 299 15.88 -59.70 40.66
CA GLU A 299 15.83 -58.92 39.44
C GLU A 299 15.24 -57.57 39.76
N ALA A 300 15.94 -56.49 39.42
CA ALA A 300 15.47 -55.12 39.61
C ALA A 300 14.68 -54.71 38.36
N LEU A 301 13.41 -54.50 38.54
CA LEU A 301 12.46 -54.15 37.45
C LEU A 301 12.04 -52.71 37.60
N VAL A 302 12.48 -51.83 36.68
CA VAL A 302 12.14 -50.39 36.69
C VAL A 302 10.65 -50.17 36.40
N ARG A 303 10.08 -49.22 37.08
CA ARG A 303 8.71 -48.72 36.90
C ARG A 303 8.76 -47.17 36.86
N TRP A 304 7.89 -46.59 36.05
CA TRP A 304 7.81 -45.11 35.90
C TRP A 304 6.46 -44.61 36.37
N GLN A 305 6.48 -43.80 37.41
CA GLN A 305 5.27 -43.10 37.89
C GLN A 305 5.25 -41.69 37.26
N HIS A 306 4.68 -41.62 36.04
CA HIS A 306 4.60 -40.35 35.32
C HIS A 306 3.52 -39.44 35.96
N PRO A 307 3.78 -38.13 36.17
CA PRO A 307 2.84 -37.23 36.83
C PRO A 307 1.46 -37.10 36.15
N GLN A 308 1.43 -37.21 34.82
CA GLN A 308 0.21 -37.05 34.03
C GLN A 308 -0.37 -38.37 33.50
N MET A 309 0.46 -39.36 33.18
CA MET A 309 0.03 -40.63 32.60
C MET A 309 -0.17 -41.74 33.65
N GLY A 310 0.24 -41.51 34.90
CA GLY A 310 0.24 -42.53 35.91
C GLY A 310 1.35 -43.55 35.74
N LEU A 311 1.09 -44.83 36.08
CA LEU A 311 2.09 -45.89 35.94
C LEU A 311 2.32 -46.25 34.45
N VAL A 312 3.48 -45.89 33.92
CA VAL A 312 3.90 -46.18 32.54
C VAL A 312 4.70 -47.51 32.53
N ARG A 313 4.35 -48.38 31.60
CA ARG A 313 4.95 -49.71 31.47
C ARG A 313 6.33 -49.62 30.81
N PRO A 314 7.31 -50.49 31.22
CA PRO A 314 8.66 -50.48 30.67
C PRO A 314 8.72 -50.71 29.15
N ASP A 315 7.84 -51.54 28.60
CA ASP A 315 7.75 -51.80 27.15
C ASP A 315 7.40 -50.54 26.31
N LEU A 316 6.88 -49.49 26.93
CA LEU A 316 6.59 -48.23 26.27
C LEU A 316 7.75 -47.25 26.33
N PHE A 317 8.47 -47.14 27.43
CA PHE A 317 9.49 -46.10 27.57
C PHE A 317 10.93 -46.58 27.33
N ILE A 318 11.25 -47.90 27.55
CA ILE A 318 12.60 -48.41 27.31
C ILE A 318 13.03 -48.28 25.85
N PRO A 319 12.22 -48.68 24.81
CA PRO A 319 12.60 -48.47 23.43
C PRO A 319 12.85 -47.00 23.07
N ILE A 320 12.05 -46.09 23.64
CA ILE A 320 12.25 -44.62 23.46
C ILE A 320 13.50 -44.14 24.12
N ALA A 321 13.83 -44.66 25.31
CA ALA A 321 15.07 -44.34 25.99
C ALA A 321 16.30 -44.85 25.19
N GLU A 322 16.20 -45.98 24.53
CA GLU A 322 17.23 -46.53 23.63
C GLU A 322 17.42 -45.62 22.41
N ASP A 323 16.34 -45.35 21.69
CA ASP A 323 16.34 -44.50 20.48
C ASP A 323 16.82 -43.07 20.72
N SER A 324 16.51 -42.53 21.91
CA SER A 324 16.90 -41.17 22.32
C SER A 324 18.22 -41.07 23.08
N GLN A 325 18.96 -42.20 23.23
CA GLN A 325 20.22 -42.31 23.99
C GLN A 325 20.07 -41.98 25.51
N LEU A 326 18.85 -42.07 26.00
CA LEU A 326 18.56 -41.89 27.43
C LEU A 326 18.66 -43.19 28.24
N ILE A 327 18.88 -44.30 27.57
CA ILE A 327 19.01 -45.61 28.22
C ILE A 327 20.21 -45.66 29.20
N VAL A 328 21.34 -45.01 28.85
CA VAL A 328 22.53 -44.96 29.70
C VAL A 328 22.29 -44.19 30.99
N PRO A 329 21.81 -42.92 30.97
CA PRO A 329 21.47 -42.19 32.20
C PRO A 329 20.38 -42.90 33.02
N LEU A 330 19.38 -43.51 32.38
CA LEU A 330 18.34 -44.28 33.05
C LEU A 330 18.93 -45.54 33.74
N THR A 331 19.82 -46.25 33.08
CA THR A 331 20.52 -47.42 33.67
C THR A 331 21.38 -47.01 34.86
N ASN A 332 22.11 -45.91 34.77
CA ASN A 332 22.89 -45.38 35.89
C ASN A 332 22.00 -45.05 37.08
N TYR A 333 20.87 -44.39 36.84
CA TYR A 333 19.88 -44.09 37.88
C TYR A 333 19.37 -45.35 38.57
N ILE A 334 18.98 -46.39 37.75
CA ILE A 334 18.51 -47.69 38.26
C ILE A 334 19.60 -48.35 39.12
N PHE A 335 20.86 -48.30 38.68
CA PHE A 335 21.97 -48.91 39.40
C PHE A 335 22.26 -48.23 40.74
N GLU A 336 22.30 -46.90 40.73
CA GLU A 336 22.46 -46.09 41.96
C GLU A 336 21.32 -46.37 42.94
N ARG A 337 20.08 -46.42 42.45
CA ARG A 337 18.91 -46.69 43.30
C ARG A 337 18.95 -48.08 43.89
N ALA A 338 19.31 -49.11 43.11
CA ALA A 338 19.46 -50.47 43.58
C ALA A 338 20.56 -50.60 44.67
N LEU A 339 21.70 -49.90 44.51
CA LEU A 339 22.75 -49.88 45.51
C LEU A 339 22.27 -49.28 46.84
N VAL A 340 21.46 -48.22 46.77
CA VAL A 340 20.88 -47.63 48.01
C VAL A 340 19.89 -48.58 48.66
N ASP A 341 19.00 -49.20 47.90
CA ASP A 341 17.96 -50.09 48.42
C ASP A 341 18.55 -51.35 49.03
N PHE A 342 19.75 -51.80 48.67
CA PHE A 342 20.46 -52.96 49.19
C PHE A 342 21.61 -52.64 50.10
N ALA A 343 21.91 -51.34 50.43
CA ALA A 343 23.06 -50.96 51.29
C ALA A 343 23.05 -51.55 52.69
N ASP A 344 21.83 -51.74 53.23
CA ASP A 344 21.66 -52.27 54.60
C ASP A 344 21.27 -53.76 54.62
N MET A 345 21.29 -54.47 53.52
CA MET A 345 21.03 -55.90 53.48
C MET A 345 22.34 -56.68 53.69
N GLU A 346 22.47 -57.37 54.85
CA GLU A 346 23.48 -58.43 55.03
C GLU A 346 23.14 -59.59 54.12
N VAL A 347 24.03 -59.94 53.21
CA VAL A 347 23.90 -61.05 52.27
C VAL A 347 24.30 -62.39 52.96
#